data_5a43567245f437ce30a3ed61e6514dde
#
_entry.id   5a43567245f437ce30a3ed61e6514dde
#
_cell.length_a   1.000
_cell.length_b   1.000
_cell.length_c   1.000
_cell.angle_alpha   90.00
_cell.angle_beta   90.00
_cell.angle_gamma   90.00
#
_symmetry.space_group_name_H-M   'P 1'
#
loop_
_entity.id
_entity.type
_entity.pdbx_description
1 polymer ?
#
loop_
_entity_poly.entity_id
_entity_poly.type
_entity_poly.pdbx_seq_one_letter_code
_entity_poly.pdbx_strand_id
1 'polypeptide(L)'
;MPDHKITQVMMDDNTIDASKEIKMVLSIANTLRGPYRAENYKDVIIPMIILRRLECALAKTKKAVVAAYKKNPKAPAQLLCKKSGYQFYNTCEFDLANLLTEAPAIVENLTFYIDSFSPTVQDIFEELKFKEEIKNLDKHNRLLGVVKKFSELDLDPDRVDNVKMGYMFEDLIRRYSENANAGDHY
;
A
#
# COMPACT_ATOMS: atom_id res chain seq x y z
N MET A 1 -6.63 40.42 -24.43
CA MET A 1 -5.92 39.72 -23.41
C MET A 1 -6.73 38.54 -22.85
N PRO A 2 -6.93 37.48 -23.61
CA PRO A 2 -7.60 36.29 -23.09
C PRO A 2 -6.65 35.29 -22.44
N ASP A 3 -5.34 35.52 -22.53
CA ASP A 3 -4.37 34.46 -22.21
C ASP A 3 -4.15 34.19 -20.73
N HIS A 4 -4.44 35.18 -19.87
CA HIS A 4 -4.21 35.01 -18.41
C HIS A 4 -5.20 34.04 -17.73
N LYS A 5 -6.47 34.02 -18.17
CA LYS A 5 -7.48 33.11 -17.60
C LYS A 5 -7.28 31.66 -18.05
N ILE A 6 -6.87 31.47 -19.30
CA ILE A 6 -6.63 30.15 -19.89
C ILE A 6 -5.37 29.53 -19.24
N THR A 7 -4.33 30.34 -19.05
CA THR A 7 -3.09 29.88 -18.39
C THR A 7 -3.32 29.53 -16.92
N GLN A 8 -4.16 30.28 -16.20
CA GLN A 8 -4.52 30.01 -14.82
C GLN A 8 -5.31 28.70 -14.70
N VAL A 9 -6.29 28.47 -15.57
CA VAL A 9 -7.08 27.23 -15.60
C VAL A 9 -6.20 26.02 -15.94
N MET A 10 -5.27 26.17 -16.89
CA MET A 10 -4.32 25.11 -17.23
C MET A 10 -3.31 24.82 -16.10
N MET A 11 -2.92 25.83 -15.32
CA MET A 11 -2.06 25.64 -14.15
C MET A 11 -2.82 24.98 -12.99
N ASP A 12 -4.09 25.33 -12.79
CA ASP A 12 -4.94 24.74 -11.77
C ASP A 12 -5.28 23.27 -12.08
N ASP A 13 -5.49 22.94 -13.37
CA ASP A 13 -5.75 21.55 -13.82
C ASP A 13 -4.51 20.64 -13.69
N ASN A 14 -3.30 21.21 -13.62
CA ASN A 14 -2.06 20.47 -13.47
C ASN A 14 -1.61 20.34 -12.00
N THR A 15 -2.34 20.93 -11.06
CA THR A 15 -2.02 20.82 -9.63
C THR A 15 -2.51 19.49 -9.10
N ILE A 16 -1.56 18.57 -8.82
CA ILE A 16 -1.87 17.29 -8.21
C ILE A 16 -2.11 17.52 -6.71
N ASP A 17 -3.35 17.30 -6.27
CA ASP A 17 -3.70 17.39 -4.84
C ASP A 17 -3.75 16.01 -4.21
N ALA A 18 -2.68 15.65 -3.51
CA ALA A 18 -2.56 14.44 -2.72
C ALA A 18 -2.53 14.72 -1.22
N SER A 19 -2.89 15.93 -0.80
CA SER A 19 -2.77 16.37 0.60
C SER A 19 -3.60 15.52 1.56
N LYS A 20 -4.80 15.11 1.17
CA LYS A 20 -5.67 14.26 2.00
C LYS A 20 -5.02 12.90 2.28
N GLU A 21 -4.53 12.24 1.24
CA GLU A 21 -3.90 10.93 1.33
C GLU A 21 -2.59 11.01 2.11
N ILE A 22 -1.78 12.03 1.86
CA ILE A 22 -0.51 12.27 2.56
C ILE A 22 -0.77 12.52 4.06
N LYS A 23 -1.74 13.36 4.41
CA LYS A 23 -2.10 13.61 5.82
C LYS A 23 -2.53 12.33 6.53
N MET A 24 -3.31 11.49 5.85
CA MET A 24 -3.74 10.22 6.41
C MET A 24 -2.55 9.29 6.66
N VAL A 25 -1.63 9.17 5.71
CA VAL A 25 -0.41 8.40 5.87
C VAL A 25 0.45 8.93 7.02
N LEU A 26 0.63 10.25 7.10
CA LEU A 26 1.40 10.86 8.18
C LEU A 26 0.75 10.62 9.55
N SER A 27 -0.58 10.60 9.63
CA SER A 27 -1.28 10.27 10.87
C SER A 27 -1.04 8.81 11.28
N ILE A 28 -0.95 7.90 10.31
CA ILE A 28 -0.61 6.50 10.58
C ILE A 28 0.83 6.40 11.10
N ALA A 29 1.77 7.12 10.47
CA ALA A 29 3.16 7.15 10.90
C ALA A 29 3.31 7.61 12.35
N ASN A 30 2.48 8.54 12.80
CA ASN A 30 2.49 8.99 14.19
C ASN A 30 2.16 7.88 15.19
N THR A 31 1.43 6.85 14.79
CA THR A 31 1.14 5.69 15.66
C THR A 31 2.35 4.79 15.88
N LEU A 32 3.41 4.98 15.10
CA LEU A 32 4.65 4.22 15.22
C LEU A 32 5.61 4.81 16.26
N ARG A 33 5.33 5.99 16.78
CA ARG A 33 6.15 6.62 17.82
C ARG A 33 6.28 5.70 19.04
N GLY A 34 7.47 5.71 19.61
CA GLY A 34 7.85 4.88 20.74
C GLY A 34 8.63 3.65 20.26
N PRO A 35 7.98 2.64 19.67
CA PRO A 35 8.69 1.46 19.16
C PRO A 35 9.60 1.74 17.97
N TYR A 36 9.23 2.72 17.13
CA TYR A 36 9.95 3.05 15.91
C TYR A 36 10.57 4.45 16.00
N ARG A 37 11.80 4.58 15.48
CA ARG A 37 12.41 5.87 15.23
C ARG A 37 11.82 6.46 13.94
N ALA A 38 11.77 7.78 13.84
CA ALA A 38 11.23 8.47 12.67
C ALA A 38 11.91 8.03 11.35
N GLU A 39 13.21 7.78 11.38
CA GLU A 39 13.99 7.28 10.23
C GLU A 39 13.54 5.91 9.74
N ASN A 40 12.89 5.12 10.58
CA ASN A 40 12.41 3.76 10.26
C ASN A 40 10.93 3.70 9.92
N TYR A 41 10.20 4.81 9.97
CA TYR A 41 8.77 4.82 9.60
C TYR A 41 8.56 4.37 8.16
N LYS A 42 9.46 4.72 7.25
CA LYS A 42 9.41 4.31 5.83
C LYS A 42 9.39 2.80 5.65
N ASP A 43 10.06 2.06 6.55
CA ASP A 43 10.14 0.59 6.46
C ASP A 43 8.79 -0.09 6.66
N VAL A 44 7.86 0.58 7.32
CA VAL A 44 6.45 0.17 7.49
C VAL A 44 5.56 0.82 6.44
N ILE A 45 5.69 2.12 6.26
CA ILE A 45 4.74 2.92 5.46
C ILE A 45 4.85 2.60 3.97
N ILE A 46 6.06 2.49 3.42
CA ILE A 46 6.24 2.22 1.99
C ILE A 46 5.65 0.87 1.59
N PRO A 47 5.97 -0.25 2.25
CA PRO A 47 5.34 -1.52 1.91
C PRO A 47 3.82 -1.51 2.07
N MET A 48 3.30 -0.85 3.10
CA MET A 48 1.85 -0.80 3.34
C MET A 48 1.12 0.02 2.27
N ILE A 49 1.70 1.10 1.79
CA ILE A 49 1.13 1.87 0.67
C ILE A 49 1.09 1.00 -0.59
N ILE A 50 2.18 0.30 -0.89
CA ILE A 50 2.24 -0.61 -2.04
C ILE A 50 1.16 -1.67 -1.91
N LEU A 51 1.08 -2.34 -0.77
CA LEU A 51 0.08 -3.38 -0.52
C LEU A 51 -1.35 -2.85 -0.71
N ARG A 52 -1.66 -1.70 -0.11
CA ARG A 52 -3.00 -1.11 -0.22
C ARG A 52 -3.33 -0.70 -1.65
N ARG A 53 -2.37 -0.11 -2.38
CA ARG A 53 -2.57 0.26 -3.79
C ARG A 53 -2.89 -0.97 -4.64
N LEU A 54 -2.11 -2.03 -4.49
CA LEU A 54 -2.33 -3.28 -5.23
C LEU A 54 -3.69 -3.90 -4.88
N GLU A 55 -4.05 -3.90 -3.60
CA GLU A 55 -5.35 -4.39 -3.14
C GLU A 55 -6.51 -3.62 -3.76
N CYS A 56 -6.43 -2.29 -3.74
CA CYS A 56 -7.46 -1.44 -4.34
C CYS A 56 -7.58 -1.66 -5.85
N ALA A 57 -6.45 -1.81 -6.54
CA ALA A 57 -6.44 -2.07 -7.98
C ALA A 57 -7.12 -3.42 -8.31
N LEU A 58 -6.87 -4.45 -7.50
CA LEU A 58 -7.39 -5.80 -7.73
C LEU A 58 -8.81 -6.02 -7.21
N ALA A 59 -9.38 -5.08 -6.45
CA ALA A 59 -10.65 -5.28 -5.73
C ALA A 59 -11.80 -5.69 -6.64
N LYS A 60 -11.94 -5.08 -7.81
CA LYS A 60 -13.04 -5.35 -8.75
C LYS A 60 -13.01 -6.76 -9.34
N THR A 61 -11.84 -7.35 -9.48
CA THR A 61 -11.64 -8.64 -10.14
C THR A 61 -11.22 -9.75 -9.19
N LYS A 62 -11.09 -9.44 -7.91
CA LYS A 62 -10.59 -10.40 -6.90
C LYS A 62 -11.38 -11.70 -6.88
N LYS A 63 -12.72 -11.63 -6.88
CA LYS A 63 -13.57 -12.83 -6.86
C LYS A 63 -13.31 -13.74 -8.05
N ALA A 64 -13.14 -13.17 -9.25
CA ALA A 64 -12.87 -13.93 -10.47
C ALA A 64 -11.51 -14.66 -10.40
N VAL A 65 -10.50 -14.00 -9.89
CA VAL A 65 -9.15 -14.60 -9.72
C VAL A 65 -9.20 -15.73 -8.70
N VAL A 66 -9.80 -15.49 -7.54
CA VAL A 66 -9.91 -16.50 -6.48
C VAL A 66 -10.69 -17.71 -6.96
N ALA A 67 -11.80 -17.52 -7.67
CA ALA A 67 -12.59 -18.61 -8.24
C ALA A 67 -11.81 -19.43 -9.24
N ALA A 68 -11.07 -18.78 -10.14
CA ALA A 68 -10.22 -19.46 -11.13
C ALA A 68 -9.12 -20.29 -10.45
N TYR A 69 -8.49 -19.73 -9.42
CA TYR A 69 -7.45 -20.43 -8.66
C TYR A 69 -8.01 -21.62 -7.89
N LYS A 70 -9.16 -21.48 -7.23
CA LYS A 70 -9.82 -22.60 -6.52
C LYS A 70 -10.18 -23.73 -7.47
N LYS A 71 -10.66 -23.40 -8.66
CA LYS A 71 -11.01 -24.38 -9.68
C LYS A 71 -9.77 -25.12 -10.21
N ASN A 72 -8.65 -24.42 -10.36
CA ASN A 72 -7.39 -24.99 -10.79
C ASN A 72 -6.21 -24.31 -10.10
N PRO A 73 -5.71 -24.86 -8.96
CA PRO A 73 -4.55 -24.30 -8.26
C PRO A 73 -3.25 -24.27 -9.08
N LYS A 74 -3.22 -25.01 -10.21
CA LYS A 74 -2.10 -25.00 -11.15
C LYS A 74 -2.34 -24.10 -12.35
N ALA A 75 -3.35 -23.22 -12.29
CA ALA A 75 -3.65 -22.31 -13.38
C ALA A 75 -2.40 -21.47 -13.73
N PRO A 76 -2.09 -21.28 -15.02
CA PRO A 76 -0.93 -20.51 -15.42
C PRO A 76 -1.10 -19.02 -15.08
N ALA A 77 0.02 -18.34 -14.82
CA ALA A 77 0.03 -16.93 -14.49
C ALA A 77 -0.70 -16.06 -15.53
N GLN A 78 -0.59 -16.41 -16.81
CA GLN A 78 -1.28 -15.68 -17.88
C GLN A 78 -2.80 -15.69 -17.71
N LEU A 79 -3.39 -16.82 -17.29
CA LEU A 79 -4.81 -16.92 -17.04
C LEU A 79 -5.23 -16.05 -15.85
N LEU A 80 -4.46 -16.10 -14.77
CA LEU A 80 -4.75 -15.32 -13.57
C LEU A 80 -4.59 -13.83 -13.82
N CYS A 81 -3.60 -13.41 -14.60
CA CYS A 81 -3.43 -12.01 -15.03
C CYS A 81 -4.59 -11.55 -15.92
N LYS A 82 -5.06 -12.42 -16.82
CA LYS A 82 -6.23 -12.11 -17.65
C LYS A 82 -7.48 -11.91 -16.79
N LYS A 83 -7.66 -12.74 -15.77
CA LYS A 83 -8.78 -12.60 -14.81
C LYS A 83 -8.66 -11.35 -13.96
N SER A 84 -7.46 -10.99 -13.51
CA SER A 84 -7.23 -9.80 -12.71
C SER A 84 -7.35 -8.50 -13.51
N GLY A 85 -7.03 -8.53 -14.80
CA GLY A 85 -6.95 -7.34 -15.65
C GLY A 85 -5.64 -6.59 -15.53
N TYR A 86 -4.64 -7.16 -14.84
CA TYR A 86 -3.32 -6.56 -14.60
C TYR A 86 -2.22 -7.58 -14.89
N GLN A 87 -0.97 -7.13 -14.87
CA GLN A 87 0.22 -7.98 -14.98
C GLN A 87 0.56 -8.69 -13.66
N PHE A 88 -0.29 -8.59 -12.67
CA PHE A 88 -0.16 -9.19 -11.36
C PHE A 88 -1.53 -9.62 -10.82
N TYR A 89 -1.54 -10.45 -9.79
CA TYR A 89 -2.77 -10.98 -9.19
C TYR A 89 -2.52 -11.37 -7.73
N ASN A 90 -3.61 -11.67 -7.03
CA ASN A 90 -3.57 -12.32 -5.72
C ASN A 90 -4.62 -13.43 -5.68
N THR A 91 -4.26 -14.60 -5.19
CA THR A 91 -5.09 -15.81 -5.25
C THR A 91 -5.88 -16.09 -3.98
N CYS A 92 -5.65 -15.35 -2.88
CA CYS A 92 -6.35 -15.62 -1.62
C CYS A 92 -7.58 -14.72 -1.41
N GLU A 93 -8.42 -15.12 -0.47
CA GLU A 93 -9.64 -14.39 -0.13
C GLU A 93 -9.39 -13.21 0.83
N PHE A 94 -8.20 -13.13 1.41
CA PHE A 94 -7.90 -12.07 2.36
C PHE A 94 -7.77 -10.71 1.69
N ASP A 95 -8.19 -9.69 2.41
CA ASP A 95 -7.87 -8.28 2.20
C ASP A 95 -7.57 -7.67 3.56
N LEU A 96 -7.12 -6.41 3.59
CA LEU A 96 -6.77 -5.76 4.86
C LEU A 96 -7.96 -5.66 5.80
N ALA A 97 -9.16 -5.42 5.28
CA ALA A 97 -10.36 -5.28 6.09
C ALA A 97 -10.76 -6.60 6.75
N ASN A 98 -10.81 -7.71 6.00
CA ASN A 98 -11.23 -8.99 6.58
C ASN A 98 -10.16 -9.66 7.44
N LEU A 99 -8.88 -9.29 7.30
CA LEU A 99 -7.83 -9.71 8.23
C LEU A 99 -8.13 -9.30 9.69
N LEU A 100 -8.87 -8.21 9.87
CA LEU A 100 -9.21 -7.69 11.19
C LEU A 100 -10.22 -8.56 11.94
N THR A 101 -10.96 -9.42 11.24
CA THR A 101 -11.98 -10.29 11.87
C THR A 101 -11.36 -11.43 12.66
N GLU A 102 -10.10 -11.80 12.39
CA GLU A 102 -9.37 -12.85 13.09
C GLU A 102 -8.06 -12.31 13.65
N ALA A 103 -8.17 -11.33 14.53
CA ALA A 103 -7.03 -10.59 15.10
C ALA A 103 -5.91 -11.49 15.68
N PRO A 104 -6.21 -12.60 16.40
CA PRO A 104 -5.14 -13.46 16.93
C PRO A 104 -4.27 -14.12 15.86
N ALA A 105 -4.80 -14.31 14.64
CA ALA A 105 -4.09 -14.92 13.52
C ALA A 105 -3.58 -13.91 12.50
N ILE A 106 -3.55 -12.61 12.85
CA ILE A 106 -3.26 -11.56 11.87
C ILE A 106 -1.86 -11.67 11.24
N VAL A 107 -0.85 -12.07 12.00
CA VAL A 107 0.51 -12.26 11.46
C VAL A 107 0.52 -13.35 10.39
N GLU A 108 -0.06 -14.50 10.70
CA GLU A 108 -0.11 -15.65 9.79
C GLU A 108 -0.95 -15.33 8.55
N ASN A 109 -2.12 -14.72 8.75
CA ASN A 109 -3.04 -14.43 7.66
C ASN A 109 -2.53 -13.31 6.74
N LEU A 110 -1.89 -12.29 7.29
CA LEU A 110 -1.25 -11.23 6.49
C LEU A 110 -0.06 -11.79 5.70
N THR A 111 0.74 -12.65 6.32
CA THR A 111 1.85 -13.33 5.64
C THR A 111 1.33 -14.19 4.48
N PHE A 112 0.27 -14.95 4.71
CA PHE A 112 -0.38 -15.74 3.67
C PHE A 112 -0.93 -14.86 2.54
N TYR A 113 -1.53 -13.73 2.87
CA TYR A 113 -2.02 -12.77 1.90
C TYR A 113 -0.89 -12.27 0.99
N ILE A 114 0.25 -11.91 1.56
CA ILE A 114 1.42 -11.46 0.79
C ILE A 114 1.97 -12.59 -0.07
N ASP A 115 2.05 -13.80 0.46
CA ASP A 115 2.54 -14.98 -0.27
C ASP A 115 1.60 -15.44 -1.38
N SER A 116 0.37 -14.95 -1.39
CA SER A 116 -0.63 -15.25 -2.43
C SER A 116 -0.58 -14.32 -3.63
N PHE A 117 0.24 -13.29 -3.60
CA PHE A 117 0.52 -12.46 -4.77
C PHE A 117 1.36 -13.20 -5.80
N SER A 118 1.26 -12.76 -7.05
CA SER A 118 2.13 -13.23 -8.13
C SER A 118 3.61 -13.04 -7.76
N PRO A 119 4.51 -13.87 -8.32
CA PRO A 119 5.91 -13.92 -7.90
C PRO A 119 6.65 -12.58 -7.95
N THR A 120 6.41 -11.75 -8.97
CA THR A 120 7.05 -10.44 -9.10
C THR A 120 6.69 -9.51 -7.96
N VAL A 121 5.45 -9.57 -7.47
CA VAL A 121 4.99 -8.77 -6.32
C VAL A 121 5.61 -9.31 -5.03
N GLN A 122 5.67 -10.61 -4.87
CA GLN A 122 6.34 -11.23 -3.71
C GLN A 122 7.79 -10.76 -3.59
N ASP A 123 8.51 -10.68 -4.72
CA ASP A 123 9.91 -10.23 -4.76
C ASP A 123 10.04 -8.79 -4.23
N ILE A 124 9.09 -7.92 -4.52
CA ILE A 124 9.10 -6.54 -4.01
C ILE A 124 9.03 -6.54 -2.48
N PHE A 125 8.10 -7.28 -1.89
CA PHE A 125 7.95 -7.35 -0.43
C PHE A 125 9.14 -8.03 0.24
N GLU A 126 9.75 -8.99 -0.41
CA GLU A 126 10.97 -9.64 0.07
C GLU A 126 12.15 -8.68 0.10
N GLU A 127 12.38 -7.89 -0.96
CA GLU A 127 13.40 -6.85 -0.98
C GLU A 127 13.20 -5.81 0.11
N LEU A 128 11.96 -5.44 0.39
CA LEU A 128 11.60 -4.52 1.45
C LEU A 128 11.66 -5.14 2.85
N LYS A 129 11.90 -6.45 2.96
CA LYS A 129 11.95 -7.19 4.22
C LYS A 129 10.68 -7.01 5.05
N PHE A 130 9.54 -6.97 4.36
CA PHE A 130 8.28 -6.62 5.00
C PHE A 130 7.79 -7.66 6.00
N LYS A 131 8.09 -8.94 5.79
CA LYS A 131 7.71 -10.00 6.75
C LYS A 131 8.40 -9.81 8.11
N GLU A 132 9.62 -9.29 8.12
CA GLU A 132 10.32 -8.93 9.36
C GLU A 132 9.62 -7.76 10.06
N GLU A 133 9.18 -6.77 9.29
CA GLU A 133 8.45 -5.62 9.84
C GLU A 133 7.08 -6.02 10.39
N ILE A 134 6.38 -6.95 9.75
CA ILE A 134 5.11 -7.49 10.26
C ILE A 134 5.31 -8.08 11.67
N LYS A 135 6.34 -8.88 11.84
CA LYS A 135 6.67 -9.48 13.14
C LYS A 135 7.04 -8.42 14.18
N ASN A 136 7.78 -7.41 13.77
CA ASN A 136 8.19 -6.31 14.64
C ASN A 136 6.98 -5.47 15.08
N LEU A 137 6.08 -5.15 14.16
CA LEU A 137 4.83 -4.45 14.47
C LEU A 137 3.97 -5.24 15.46
N ASP A 138 3.86 -6.54 15.27
CA ASP A 138 3.10 -7.42 16.15
C ASP A 138 3.72 -7.47 17.55
N LYS A 139 5.04 -7.60 17.63
CA LYS A 139 5.79 -7.59 18.89
C LYS A 139 5.51 -6.34 19.72
N HIS A 140 5.32 -5.20 19.09
CA HIS A 140 5.05 -3.92 19.73
C HIS A 140 3.56 -3.57 19.82
N ASN A 141 2.67 -4.51 19.49
CA ASN A 141 1.21 -4.31 19.51
C ASN A 141 0.74 -3.17 18.60
N ARG A 142 1.41 -2.99 17.44
CA ARG A 142 1.07 -1.95 16.46
C ARG A 142 0.44 -2.50 15.18
N LEU A 143 0.57 -3.81 14.93
CA LEU A 143 0.17 -4.39 13.64
C LEU A 143 -1.33 -4.21 13.35
N LEU A 144 -2.18 -4.54 14.30
CA LEU A 144 -3.64 -4.46 14.12
C LEU A 144 -4.09 -3.03 13.77
N GLY A 145 -3.57 -2.04 14.50
CA GLY A 145 -3.87 -0.63 14.25
C GLY A 145 -3.39 -0.13 12.89
N VAL A 146 -2.18 -0.55 12.46
CA VAL A 146 -1.64 -0.20 11.16
C VAL A 146 -2.48 -0.79 10.04
N VAL A 147 -2.81 -2.08 10.13
CA VAL A 147 -3.66 -2.76 9.14
C VAL A 147 -5.03 -2.10 9.05
N LYS A 148 -5.64 -1.78 10.18
CA LYS A 148 -6.94 -1.11 10.23
C LYS A 148 -6.91 0.23 9.49
N LYS A 149 -5.95 1.08 9.80
CA LYS A 149 -5.85 2.41 9.20
C LYS A 149 -5.59 2.34 7.70
N PHE A 150 -4.72 1.43 7.25
CA PHE A 150 -4.48 1.24 5.82
C PHE A 150 -5.70 0.66 5.10
N SER A 151 -6.50 -0.17 5.76
CA SER A 151 -7.74 -0.69 5.18
C SER A 151 -8.76 0.43 4.87
N GLU A 152 -8.65 1.55 5.54
CA GLU A 152 -9.52 2.72 5.37
C GLU A 152 -8.97 3.74 4.36
N LEU A 153 -7.71 3.61 3.95
CA LEU A 153 -7.08 4.51 2.99
C LEU A 153 -7.53 4.17 1.57
N ASP A 154 -8.15 5.12 0.88
CA ASP A 154 -8.62 4.93 -0.49
C ASP A 154 -7.49 5.23 -1.49
N LEU A 155 -6.95 4.18 -2.09
CA LEU A 155 -5.96 4.25 -3.16
C LEU A 155 -6.48 3.60 -4.45
N ASP A 156 -7.80 3.66 -4.68
CA ASP A 156 -8.42 3.12 -5.89
C ASP A 156 -7.90 3.88 -7.13
N PRO A 157 -7.47 3.15 -8.19
CA PRO A 157 -6.96 3.78 -9.42
C PRO A 157 -7.92 4.77 -10.09
N ASP A 158 -9.23 4.64 -9.89
CA ASP A 158 -10.22 5.55 -10.45
C ASP A 158 -10.21 6.93 -9.76
N ARG A 159 -9.76 6.99 -8.51
CA ARG A 159 -9.69 8.22 -7.72
C ARG A 159 -8.26 8.72 -7.50
N VAL A 160 -7.32 7.81 -7.50
CA VAL A 160 -5.88 8.10 -7.33
C VAL A 160 -5.16 7.47 -8.50
N ASP A 161 -4.87 8.25 -9.53
CA ASP A 161 -4.18 7.75 -10.72
C ASP A 161 -2.68 7.50 -10.46
N ASN A 162 -1.98 6.95 -11.45
CA ASN A 162 -0.55 6.63 -11.31
C ASN A 162 0.32 7.88 -11.10
N VAL A 163 -0.06 9.02 -11.68
CA VAL A 163 0.67 10.28 -11.51
C VAL A 163 0.56 10.75 -10.07
N LYS A 164 -0.64 10.70 -9.50
CA LYS A 164 -0.89 11.05 -8.11
C LYS A 164 -0.17 10.11 -7.15
N MET A 165 -0.17 8.80 -7.44
CA MET A 165 0.61 7.81 -6.66
C MET A 165 2.10 8.15 -6.67
N GLY A 166 2.66 8.44 -7.84
CA GLY A 166 4.06 8.83 -7.96
C GLY A 166 4.40 10.06 -7.15
N TYR A 167 3.54 11.07 -7.19
CA TYR A 167 3.68 12.29 -6.41
C TYR A 167 3.67 12.00 -4.90
N MET A 168 2.75 11.16 -4.43
CA MET A 168 2.67 10.76 -3.03
C MET A 168 3.95 10.06 -2.56
N PHE A 169 4.45 9.10 -3.33
CA PHE A 169 5.68 8.39 -3.01
C PHE A 169 6.87 9.34 -2.94
N GLU A 170 7.02 10.22 -3.93
CA GLU A 170 8.11 11.18 -3.97
C GLU A 170 8.09 12.10 -2.75
N ASP A 171 6.91 12.64 -2.40
CA ASP A 171 6.75 13.52 -1.25
C ASP A 171 7.05 12.80 0.08
N LEU A 172 6.55 11.58 0.26
CA LEU A 172 6.77 10.80 1.47
C LEU A 172 8.23 10.38 1.63
N ILE A 173 8.88 9.93 0.55
CA ILE A 173 10.29 9.56 0.57
C ILE A 173 11.15 10.77 0.95
N ARG A 174 10.85 11.94 0.38
CA ARG A 174 11.55 13.18 0.71
C ARG A 174 11.38 13.54 2.19
N ARG A 175 10.16 13.49 2.73
CA ARG A 175 9.88 13.78 4.15
C ARG A 175 10.63 12.86 5.10
N TYR A 176 10.67 11.57 4.81
CA TYR A 176 11.37 10.60 5.63
C TYR A 176 12.89 10.77 5.53
N SER A 177 13.43 11.16 4.39
CA SER A 177 14.84 11.47 4.22
C SER A 177 15.24 12.74 4.99
N GLU A 178 14.40 13.77 4.98
CA GLU A 178 14.62 14.99 5.76
C GLU A 178 14.59 14.72 7.27
N ASN A 179 13.65 13.89 7.73
CA ASN A 179 13.55 13.48 9.12
C ASN A 179 14.77 12.68 9.58
N ALA A 180 15.30 11.81 8.73
CA ALA A 180 16.51 11.06 9.02
C ALA A 180 17.71 12.00 9.16
N ASN A 181 17.85 12.97 8.27
CA ASN A 181 18.91 13.98 8.33
C ASN A 181 18.80 14.88 9.57
N ALA A 182 17.59 15.25 9.96
CA ALA A 182 17.35 16.01 11.18
C ALA A 182 17.67 15.21 12.45
N GLY A 183 17.45 13.88 12.43
CA GLY A 183 17.82 12.99 13.52
C GLY A 183 19.32 12.84 13.71
N ASP A 184 20.11 12.93 12.65
CA ASP A 184 21.56 12.83 12.67
C ASP A 184 22.25 14.06 13.30
N HIS A 185 21.53 15.15 13.53
CA HIS A 185 22.03 16.38 14.14
C HIS A 185 21.77 16.46 15.66
N TYR A 186 21.17 15.46 16.23
CA TYR A 186 20.94 15.33 17.66
C TYR A 186 21.72 14.15 18.23
#